data_3cb7f32482de248676518cf6182e50c3
#
_entry.id   3cb7f32482de248676518cf6182e50c3
#
_cell.length_a   1.000
_cell.length_b   1.000
_cell.length_c   1.000
_cell.angle_alpha   90.00
_cell.angle_beta   90.00
_cell.angle_gamma   90.00
#
_symmetry.space_group_name_H-M   'P 1'
#
loop_
_entity.id
_entity.type
_entity.pdbx_description
1 polymer ?
#
loop_
_entity_poly.entity_id
_entity_poly.type
_entity_poly.pdbx_seq_one_letter_code
_entity_poly.pdbx_strand_id
1 'polypeptide(L)' 'MDPDDIPPRLEARLGRNLKAARLRAGLTQRELAIRAGVALTFLAQIESGVCDADLQRIGALAKAVGRAAYELLQP' A
#
# COMPACT_ATOMS: atom_id res chain seq x y z
N MET A 1 -18.51 21.77 -5.59
CA MET A 1 -18.01 20.49 -5.04
C MET A 1 -18.03 20.59 -3.52
N ASP A 2 -18.70 19.67 -2.87
CA ASP A 2 -18.74 19.60 -1.42
C ASP A 2 -17.35 19.15 -0.92
N PRO A 3 -16.83 19.73 0.19
CA PRO A 3 -15.56 19.26 0.76
C PRO A 3 -15.55 17.75 1.03
N ASP A 4 -16.71 17.16 1.33
CA ASP A 4 -16.81 15.72 1.60
C ASP A 4 -16.73 14.88 0.31
N ASP A 5 -16.83 15.48 -0.86
CA ASP A 5 -16.76 14.80 -2.15
C ASP A 5 -15.34 14.76 -2.71
N ILE A 6 -14.36 15.27 -1.98
CA ILE A 6 -12.96 15.22 -2.41
C ILE A 6 -12.49 13.77 -2.40
N PRO A 7 -12.01 13.22 -3.54
CA PRO A 7 -11.51 11.85 -3.56
C PRO A 7 -10.35 11.67 -2.57
N PRO A 8 -10.19 10.49 -2.00
CA PRO A 8 -9.03 10.21 -1.15
C PRO A 8 -7.74 10.49 -1.90
N ARG A 9 -6.73 11.00 -1.19
CA ARG A 9 -5.41 11.18 -1.76
C ARG A 9 -4.86 9.82 -2.22
N LEU A 10 -3.94 9.87 -3.19
CA LEU A 10 -3.32 8.67 -3.72
C LEU A 10 -2.65 7.86 -2.60
N GLU A 11 -2.00 8.53 -1.65
CA GLU A 11 -1.35 7.88 -0.52
C GLU A 11 -2.35 7.10 0.35
N ALA A 12 -3.51 7.68 0.61
CA ALA A 12 -4.56 7.01 1.38
C ALA A 12 -5.11 5.80 0.64
N ARG A 13 -5.28 5.94 -0.67
CA ARG A 13 -5.76 4.86 -1.54
C ARG A 13 -4.75 3.72 -1.59
N LEU A 14 -3.48 4.05 -1.80
CA LEU A 14 -2.39 3.07 -1.79
C LEU A 14 -2.34 2.32 -0.47
N GLY A 15 -2.37 3.04 0.65
CA GLY A 15 -2.28 2.44 1.98
C GLY A 15 -3.43 1.49 2.25
N ARG A 16 -4.66 1.89 1.93
CA ARG A 16 -5.86 1.07 2.11
C ARG A 16 -5.79 -0.20 1.26
N ASN A 17 -5.44 -0.04 -0.01
CA ASN A 17 -5.38 -1.16 -0.93
C ASN A 17 -4.27 -2.13 -0.57
N LEU A 18 -3.13 -1.62 -0.16
CA LEU A 18 -2.00 -2.46 0.25
C LEU A 18 -2.34 -3.26 1.51
N LYS A 19 -2.93 -2.60 2.50
CA LYS A 19 -3.34 -3.29 3.72
C LYS A 19 -4.34 -4.41 3.42
N ALA A 20 -5.35 -4.13 2.59
CA ALA A 20 -6.34 -5.12 2.21
C ALA A 20 -5.69 -6.32 1.49
N ALA A 21 -4.79 -6.05 0.54
CA ALA A 21 -4.10 -7.09 -0.20
C ALA A 21 -3.19 -7.91 0.72
N ARG A 22 -2.51 -7.26 1.65
CA ARG A 22 -1.66 -7.94 2.64
C ARG A 22 -2.47 -8.90 3.48
N LEU A 23 -3.61 -8.45 3.99
CA LEU A 23 -4.47 -9.28 4.83
C LEU A 23 -5.04 -10.46 4.05
N ARG A 24 -5.42 -10.25 2.78
CA ARG A 24 -5.89 -11.34 1.92
C ARG A 24 -4.78 -12.36 1.64
N ALA A 25 -3.54 -11.91 1.57
CA ALA A 25 -2.39 -12.79 1.40
C ALA A 25 -1.99 -13.52 2.69
N GLY A 26 -2.63 -13.20 3.81
CA GLY A 26 -2.34 -13.82 5.10
C GLY A 26 -1.03 -13.37 5.73
N LEU A 27 -0.56 -12.17 5.39
CA LEU A 27 0.76 -11.68 5.84
C LEU A 27 0.61 -10.66 6.96
N THR A 28 1.55 -10.73 7.92
CA THR A 28 1.75 -9.64 8.87
C THR A 28 2.51 -8.51 8.17
N GLN A 29 2.50 -7.31 8.77
CA GLN A 29 3.31 -6.21 8.25
C GLN A 29 4.79 -6.59 8.18
N ARG A 30 5.29 -7.25 9.22
CA ARG A 30 6.69 -7.69 9.26
C ARG A 30 7.02 -8.64 8.10
N GLU A 31 6.15 -9.60 7.87
CA GLU A 31 6.35 -10.56 6.77
C GLU A 31 6.36 -9.87 5.42
N LEU A 32 5.43 -8.95 5.20
CA LEU A 32 5.39 -8.21 3.95
C LEU A 32 6.64 -7.33 3.79
N ALA A 33 7.06 -6.65 4.85
CA ALA A 33 8.25 -5.80 4.80
C ALA A 33 9.49 -6.61 4.40
N ILE A 34 9.64 -7.80 4.97
CA ILE A 34 10.76 -8.70 4.64
C ILE A 34 10.67 -9.12 3.17
N ARG A 35 9.51 -9.57 2.71
CA ARG A 35 9.33 -10.05 1.33
C ARG A 35 9.55 -8.95 0.31
N ALA A 36 9.13 -7.73 0.62
CA ALA A 36 9.27 -6.60 -0.30
C ALA A 36 10.63 -5.91 -0.19
N GLY A 37 11.41 -6.24 0.84
CA GLY A 37 12.71 -5.60 1.06
C GLY A 37 12.61 -4.15 1.51
N VAL A 38 11.59 -3.81 2.28
CA VAL A 38 11.38 -2.44 2.80
C VAL A 38 11.42 -2.47 4.33
N ALA A 39 11.68 -1.30 4.92
CA ALA A 39 11.65 -1.16 6.38
C ALA A 39 10.22 -1.30 6.90
N LEU A 40 10.05 -1.94 8.05
CA LEU A 40 8.74 -2.12 8.67
C LEU A 40 8.08 -0.78 8.98
N THR A 41 8.82 0.18 9.48
CA THR A 41 8.28 1.51 9.78
C THR A 41 7.78 2.21 8.51
N PHE A 42 8.49 2.05 7.40
CA PHE A 42 8.08 2.59 6.12
C PHE A 42 6.76 1.96 5.64
N LEU A 43 6.66 0.63 5.73
CA LEU A 43 5.43 -0.08 5.36
C LEU A 43 4.25 0.37 6.22
N ALA A 44 4.45 0.51 7.53
CA ALA A 44 3.40 0.96 8.43
C ALA A 44 2.92 2.36 8.06
N GLN A 45 3.83 3.25 7.68
CA GLN A 45 3.48 4.61 7.24
C GLN A 45 2.71 4.59 5.92
N ILE A 46 3.07 3.73 4.99
CA ILE A 46 2.32 3.58 3.73
C ILE A 46 0.89 3.11 4.04
N GLU A 47 0.74 2.10 4.86
CA GLU A 47 -0.59 1.55 5.17
C GLU A 47 -1.47 2.54 5.94
N SER A 48 -0.86 3.44 6.70
CA SER A 48 -1.62 4.49 7.40
C SER A 48 -2.01 5.66 6.50
N GLY A 49 -1.48 5.70 5.27
CA GLY A 49 -1.82 6.75 4.31
C GLY A 49 -1.06 8.04 4.50
N VAL A 50 -0.01 8.06 5.32
CA VAL A 50 0.74 9.29 5.61
C VAL A 50 1.98 9.45 4.74
N CYS A 51 2.36 8.45 3.96
CA CYS A 51 3.45 8.61 3.00
C CYS A 51 3.16 7.83 1.73
N ASP A 52 3.76 8.26 0.62
CA ASP A 52 3.68 7.55 -0.63
C ASP A 52 4.97 6.76 -0.87
N ALA A 53 4.98 6.00 -1.95
CA ALA A 53 6.14 5.22 -2.35
C ALA A 53 6.40 5.45 -3.84
N ASP A 54 7.66 5.34 -4.23
CA ASP A 54 8.01 5.39 -5.64
C ASP A 54 7.52 4.13 -6.38
N LEU A 55 7.56 4.17 -7.71
CA LEU A 55 7.08 3.05 -8.53
C LEU A 55 7.83 1.76 -8.25
N GLN A 56 9.12 1.84 -7.95
CA GLN A 56 9.92 0.65 -7.67
C GLN A 56 9.44 -0.04 -6.39
N ARG A 57 9.18 0.72 -5.34
CA ARG A 57 8.69 0.17 -4.08
C ARG A 57 7.25 -0.31 -4.19
N ILE A 58 6.39 0.43 -4.90
CA ILE A 58 5.02 -0.01 -5.17
C ILE A 58 5.06 -1.34 -5.91
N GLY A 59 5.92 -1.48 -6.91
CA GLY A 59 6.09 -2.73 -7.65
C GLY A 59 6.53 -3.88 -6.76
N ALA A 60 7.49 -3.64 -5.88
CA ALA A 60 7.99 -4.67 -4.95
C ALA A 60 6.90 -5.11 -3.98
N LEU A 61 6.14 -4.15 -3.43
CA LEU A 61 5.04 -4.44 -2.52
C LEU A 61 3.92 -5.20 -3.23
N ALA A 62 3.56 -4.78 -4.44
CA ALA A 62 2.53 -5.45 -5.22
C ALA A 62 2.91 -6.90 -5.51
N LYS A 63 4.15 -7.13 -5.94
CA LYS A 63 4.65 -8.48 -6.20
C LYS A 63 4.59 -9.34 -4.95
N ALA A 64 4.96 -8.78 -3.81
CA ALA A 64 4.99 -9.51 -2.54
C ALA A 64 3.59 -9.95 -2.08
N VAL A 65 2.54 -9.20 -2.43
CA VAL A 65 1.15 -9.55 -2.10
C VAL A 65 0.42 -10.23 -3.26
N GLY A 66 1.10 -10.50 -4.38
CA GLY A 66 0.51 -11.19 -5.53
C GLY A 66 -0.45 -10.33 -6.33
N ARG A 67 -0.20 -9.03 -6.42
CA ARG A 67 -1.04 -8.08 -7.17
C ARG A 67 -0.22 -7.31 -8.18
N ALA A 68 -0.89 -6.79 -9.21
CA ALA A 68 -0.25 -5.83 -10.11
C ALA A 68 -0.19 -4.46 -9.42
N ALA A 69 0.85 -3.68 -9.75
CA ALA A 69 1.04 -2.37 -9.12
C ALA A 69 -0.19 -1.46 -9.29
N TYR A 70 -0.82 -1.47 -10.46
CA TYR A 70 -1.99 -0.62 -10.70
C TYR A 70 -3.16 -0.96 -9.78
N GLU A 71 -3.28 -2.21 -9.34
CA GLU A 71 -4.36 -2.62 -8.44
C GLU A 71 -4.26 -1.94 -7.08
N LEU A 72 -3.04 -1.62 -6.64
CA LEU A 72 -2.85 -0.92 -5.37
C LEU A 72 -3.23 0.54 -5.44
N LEU A 73 -3.40 1.08 -6.65
CA LEU A 73 -3.72 2.49 -6.87
C LEU A 73 -5.20 2.72 -7.23
N GLN A 74 -5.98 1.66 -7.32
CA GLN A 74 -7.40 1.76 -7.66
C GLN A 74 -8.21 2.42 -6.54
N PRO A 75 -9.31 3.12 -6.91
CA PRO A 75 -10.21 3.74 -5.93
C PRO A 75 -10.82 2.76 -4.96
#